data_5ec86f70e68f9d4258d58ae0abdb2525
#
_entry.id   5ec86f70e68f9d4258d58ae0abdb2525
#
_cell.length_a   1.000
_cell.length_b   1.000
_cell.length_c   1.000
_cell.angle_alpha   90.00
_cell.angle_beta   90.00
_cell.angle_gamma   90.00
#
_symmetry.space_group_name_H-M   'P 1'
#
loop_
_entity.id
_entity.type
_entity.pdbx_description
1 polymer ?
#
loop_
_entity_poly.entity_id
_entity_poly.type
_entity_poly.pdbx_seq_one_letter_code
_entity_poly.pdbx_strand_id
1 'polypeptide(L)'
;MQKRMEQIEVELVKRIYKLVLVKFNGNKSEFAKAAQCSETTVRRVFRNEQRMTLNLLLRFCFALQKDINEIFEGIEILDKKGTKN
;
A
#
# COMPACT_ATOMS: atom_id res chain seq x y z
N MET A 1 -2.18 3.94 -20.04
CA MET A 1 -1.05 3.37 -19.29
C MET A 1 -0.90 3.97 -17.92
N GLN A 2 -0.72 5.27 -17.88
CA GLN A 2 -0.56 5.90 -16.60
C GLN A 2 -1.76 5.72 -15.71
N LYS A 3 -2.96 5.75 -16.31
CA LYS A 3 -4.15 5.54 -15.54
C LYS A 3 -4.15 4.18 -14.89
N ARG A 4 -3.67 3.18 -15.63
CA ARG A 4 -3.62 1.84 -15.09
C ARG A 4 -2.68 1.77 -13.90
N MET A 5 -1.53 2.41 -14.01
CA MET A 5 -0.58 2.40 -12.90
C MET A 5 -1.14 3.12 -11.70
N GLU A 6 -1.84 4.23 -11.93
CA GLU A 6 -2.47 4.94 -10.83
C GLU A 6 -3.55 4.10 -10.18
N GLN A 7 -4.30 3.36 -10.98
CA GLN A 7 -5.33 2.50 -10.45
C GLN A 7 -4.74 1.40 -9.59
N ILE A 8 -3.62 0.85 -10.01
CA ILE A 8 -2.95 -0.18 -9.23
C ILE A 8 -2.48 0.39 -7.91
N GLU A 9 -1.91 1.58 -7.93
CA GLU A 9 -1.45 2.20 -6.71
C GLU A 9 -2.60 2.48 -5.76
N VAL A 10 -3.71 2.97 -6.29
CA VAL A 10 -4.88 3.24 -5.47
C VAL A 10 -5.39 1.95 -4.84
N GLU A 11 -5.39 0.88 -5.60
CA GLU A 11 -5.84 -0.39 -5.10
C GLU A 11 -4.94 -0.90 -3.98
N LEU A 12 -3.64 -0.73 -4.13
CA LEU A 12 -2.69 -1.11 -3.10
C LEU A 12 -2.93 -0.31 -1.83
N VAL A 13 -3.14 0.97 -1.96
CA VAL A 13 -3.38 1.83 -0.81
C VAL A 13 -4.64 1.40 -0.08
N LYS A 14 -5.70 1.09 -0.82
CA LYS A 14 -6.93 0.61 -0.21
C LYS A 14 -6.70 -0.68 0.56
N ARG A 15 -5.94 -1.58 -0.03
CA ARG A 15 -5.68 -2.86 0.61
C ARG A 15 -4.89 -2.68 1.89
N ILE A 16 -3.88 -1.83 1.84
CA ILE A 16 -3.09 -1.55 3.03
C ILE A 16 -3.95 -0.90 4.10
N TYR A 17 -4.82 0.01 3.69
CA TYR A 17 -5.70 0.67 4.65
C TYR A 17 -6.60 -0.35 5.37
N LYS A 18 -7.14 -1.30 4.63
CA LYS A 18 -7.97 -2.33 5.25
C LYS A 18 -7.19 -3.14 6.27
N LEU A 19 -5.94 -3.43 5.96
CA LEU A 19 -5.10 -4.17 6.91
C LEU A 19 -4.82 -3.34 8.15
N VAL A 20 -4.66 -2.04 7.99
CA VAL A 20 -4.44 -1.15 9.12
C VAL A 20 -5.69 -1.11 10.00
N LEU A 21 -6.86 -1.10 9.38
CA LEU A 21 -8.10 -1.14 10.15
C LEU A 21 -8.16 -2.39 11.02
N VAL A 22 -7.75 -3.51 10.48
CA VAL A 22 -7.81 -4.77 11.21
C VAL A 22 -6.72 -4.86 12.27
N LYS A 23 -5.48 -4.58 11.86
CA LYS A 23 -4.34 -4.84 12.72
C LYS A 23 -4.10 -3.73 13.74
N PHE A 24 -4.41 -2.51 13.38
CA PHE A 24 -4.15 -1.35 14.24
C PHE A 24 -5.42 -0.63 14.65
N ASN A 25 -6.58 -1.23 14.40
CA ASN A 25 -7.87 -0.62 14.71
C ASN A 25 -8.01 0.75 14.07
N GLY A 26 -7.37 0.92 12.92
CA GLY A 26 -7.43 2.20 12.23
C GLY A 26 -6.57 3.29 12.82
N ASN A 27 -5.73 2.97 13.79
CA ASN A 27 -4.90 3.97 14.45
C ASN A 27 -3.68 4.27 13.58
N LYS A 28 -3.76 5.38 12.84
CA LYS A 28 -2.70 5.75 11.91
C LYS A 28 -1.41 6.13 12.63
N SER A 29 -1.54 6.67 13.83
CA SER A 29 -0.36 7.05 14.61
C SER A 29 0.44 5.81 14.99
N GLU A 30 -0.23 4.78 15.45
CA GLU A 30 0.45 3.54 15.83
C GLU A 30 1.04 2.85 14.60
N PHE A 31 0.30 2.86 13.50
CA PHE A 31 0.81 2.29 12.29
C PHE A 31 2.05 3.02 11.81
N ALA A 32 2.04 4.35 11.87
CA ALA A 32 3.19 5.14 11.45
C ALA A 32 4.42 4.81 12.29
N LYS A 33 4.22 4.66 13.59
CA LYS A 33 5.34 4.29 14.46
C LYS A 33 5.91 2.93 14.07
N ALA A 34 5.04 1.96 13.84
CA ALA A 34 5.49 0.63 13.46
C ALA A 34 6.19 0.65 12.11
N ALA A 35 5.75 1.50 11.21
CA ALA A 35 6.36 1.61 9.89
C ALA A 35 7.56 2.55 9.88
N GLN A 36 7.84 3.18 11.01
CA GLN A 36 8.98 4.10 11.14
C GLN A 36 8.89 5.26 10.17
N CYS A 37 7.71 5.84 10.07
CA CYS A 37 7.51 7.02 9.27
C CYS A 37 6.56 7.95 10.01
N SER A 38 6.33 9.14 9.45
CA SER A 38 5.49 10.11 10.14
C SER A 38 4.02 9.81 9.89
N GLU A 39 3.20 10.21 10.86
CA GLU A 39 1.76 10.05 10.69
C GLU A 39 1.25 10.89 9.52
N THR A 40 1.86 12.05 9.31
CA THR A 40 1.48 12.90 8.19
C THR A 40 1.66 12.16 6.87
N THR A 41 2.78 11.45 6.74
CA THR A 41 3.04 10.67 5.53
C THR A 41 1.97 9.60 5.34
N VAL A 42 1.62 8.88 6.41
CA VAL A 42 0.59 7.85 6.33
C VAL A 42 -0.74 8.45 5.87
N ARG A 43 -1.12 9.58 6.47
CA ARG A 43 -2.39 10.22 6.11
C ARG A 43 -2.41 10.66 4.66
N ARG A 44 -1.29 11.23 4.19
CA ARG A 44 -1.23 11.69 2.80
C ARG A 44 -1.31 10.55 1.82
N VAL A 45 -0.63 9.45 2.13
CA VAL A 45 -0.69 8.28 1.25
C VAL A 45 -2.12 7.75 1.20
N PHE A 46 -2.77 7.64 2.35
CA PHE A 46 -4.13 7.10 2.39
C PHE A 46 -5.15 8.00 1.71
N ARG A 47 -4.85 9.29 1.57
CA ARG A 47 -5.73 10.22 0.86
C ARG A 47 -5.34 10.36 -0.60
N ASN A 48 -4.34 9.61 -1.04
CA ASN A 48 -3.81 9.71 -2.40
C ASN A 48 -3.28 11.11 -2.71
N GLU A 49 -2.78 11.78 -1.69
CA GLU A 49 -2.15 13.08 -1.84
C GLU A 49 -0.64 12.96 -1.99
N GLN A 50 -0.11 11.79 -1.77
CA GLN A 50 1.32 11.52 -1.86
C GLN A 50 1.49 10.12 -2.41
N ARG A 51 2.42 9.97 -3.34
CA ARG A 51 2.68 8.67 -3.93
C ARG A 51 3.36 7.78 -2.91
N MET A 52 3.05 6.50 -2.99
CA MET A 52 3.69 5.52 -2.13
C MET A 52 4.96 5.04 -2.81
N THR A 53 6.12 5.45 -2.28
CA THR A 53 7.39 5.00 -2.83
C THR A 53 7.62 3.54 -2.46
N LEU A 54 8.59 2.93 -3.12
CA LEU A 54 8.96 1.56 -2.76
C LEU A 54 9.40 1.50 -1.30
N ASN A 55 10.14 2.49 -0.85
CA ASN A 55 10.59 2.52 0.53
C ASN A 55 9.41 2.51 1.50
N LEU A 56 8.40 3.33 1.22
CA LEU A 56 7.21 3.36 2.06
C LEU A 56 6.48 2.04 2.03
N LEU A 57 6.36 1.46 0.84
CA LEU A 57 5.67 0.18 0.73
C LEU A 57 6.35 -0.88 1.58
N LEU A 58 7.67 -0.93 1.55
CA LEU A 58 8.40 -1.91 2.36
C LEU A 58 8.21 -1.66 3.84
N ARG A 59 8.20 -0.39 4.26
CA ARG A 59 7.96 -0.05 5.65
C ARG A 59 6.56 -0.46 6.09
N PHE A 60 5.59 -0.27 5.22
CA PHE A 60 4.21 -0.66 5.53
C PHE A 60 4.10 -2.18 5.65
N CYS A 61 4.75 -2.90 4.74
CA CYS A 61 4.74 -4.36 4.82
C CYS A 61 5.36 -4.83 6.13
N PHE A 62 6.44 -4.21 6.53
CA PHE A 62 7.09 -4.55 7.79
C PHE A 62 6.15 -4.32 8.96
N ALA A 63 5.50 -3.17 8.99
CA ALA A 63 4.59 -2.83 10.08
C ALA A 63 3.41 -3.79 10.14
N LEU A 64 2.93 -4.22 8.99
CA LEU A 64 1.80 -5.13 8.92
C LEU A 64 2.20 -6.58 9.07
N GLN A 65 3.49 -6.85 9.08
CA GLN A 65 4.03 -8.20 9.13
C GLN A 65 3.49 -9.04 7.99
N LYS A 66 3.45 -8.43 6.82
CA LYS A 66 2.99 -9.06 5.60
C LYS A 66 4.10 -9.06 4.58
N ASP A 67 4.20 -10.17 3.86
CA ASP A 67 5.12 -10.26 2.74
C ASP A 67 4.59 -9.39 1.62
N ILE A 68 5.50 -8.85 0.81
CA ILE A 68 5.08 -8.01 -0.30
C ILE A 68 4.19 -8.80 -1.25
N ASN A 69 4.45 -10.11 -1.38
CA ASN A 69 3.60 -10.96 -2.22
C ASN A 69 2.17 -11.02 -1.69
N GLU A 70 2.01 -11.03 -0.37
CA GLU A 70 0.67 -11.05 0.20
C GLU A 70 -0.07 -9.76 -0.08
N ILE A 71 0.63 -8.64 -0.06
CA ILE A 71 0.02 -7.35 -0.33
C ILE A 71 -0.46 -7.29 -1.77
N PHE A 72 0.32 -7.85 -2.70
CA PHE A 72 -0.01 -7.82 -4.11
C PHE A 72 -0.93 -8.94 -4.56
N GLU A 73 -1.23 -9.87 -3.68
CA GLU A 73 -2.01 -11.02 -4.08
C GLU A 73 -3.36 -10.58 -4.65
N GLY A 74 -3.68 -11.09 -5.82
CA GLY A 74 -4.95 -10.76 -6.45
C GLY A 74 -4.96 -9.47 -7.24
N ILE A 75 -3.86 -8.72 -7.20
CA ILE A 75 -3.76 -7.49 -7.98
C ILE A 75 -3.01 -7.80 -9.26
N GLU A 76 -3.63 -7.51 -10.38
CA GLU A 76 -2.99 -7.73 -11.67
C GLU A 76 -2.24 -6.47 -12.06
N ILE A 77 -0.93 -6.56 -12.04
CA ILE A 77 -0.09 -5.43 -12.40
C ILE A 77 0.06 -5.32 -13.89
N LEU A 78 0.17 -6.46 -14.55
CA LEU A 78 0.33 -6.49 -16.00
C LEU A 78 -0.95 -6.97 -16.62
N ASP A 79 -1.24 -6.40 -17.79
CA ASP A 79 -2.35 -6.90 -18.59
C ASP A 79 -2.06 -8.35 -18.93
N LYS A 80 -3.06 -9.18 -18.81
CA LYS A 80 -2.88 -10.59 -19.13
C LYS A 80 -2.38 -10.80 -20.52
N LYS A 81 -2.83 -10.00 -21.45
CA LYS A 81 -2.36 -10.11 -22.82
C LYS A 81 -0.89 -9.85 -22.90
N GLY A 82 -0.41 -8.89 -22.14
CA GLY A 82 0.99 -8.59 -22.15
C GLY A 82 1.82 -9.69 -21.55
N THR A 83 1.27 -10.39 -20.59
CA THR A 83 2.02 -11.45 -19.91
C THR A 83 2.05 -12.72 -20.69
N LYS A 84 1.20 -12.82 -21.68
CA LYS A 84 1.17 -14.05 -22.44
C LYS A 84 2.40 -14.32 -23.21
N ASN A 85 3.10 -13.33 -23.52
CA ASN A 85 4.28 -13.54 -24.37
C ASN A 85 5.43 -14.19 -23.65
#